data_eba91b0dac1f6a401a6fcb1ce817cac7
#
_entry.id   eba91b0dac1f6a401a6fcb1ce817cac7
#
_cell.length_a   1.000
_cell.length_b   1.000
_cell.length_c   1.000
_cell.angle_alpha   90.00
_cell.angle_beta   90.00
_cell.angle_gamma   90.00
#
_symmetry.space_group_name_H-M   'P 1'
#
loop_
_entity.id
_entity.type
_entity.pdbx_description
1 polymer ?
#
loop_
_entity_poly.entity_id
_entity_poly.type
_entity_poly.pdbx_seq_one_letter_code
_entity_poly.pdbx_strand_id
1 'polypeptide(L)'
;MREFTVRPATAADARDMARIYNQGIAERVATFETREKTPDELAALIESGALALVAKRDGVLLAFVKVGPYDDASHYYSGVGEATLYVDRAARRSGVGRALMDSVAKAAEDRGYYKLVGKIFASNAPSIALVKACGWREVGVHRRHGRLDGEWKDVLVVERLLGDATR
;
A
#
# COMPACT_ATOMS: atom_id res chain seq x y z
N MET A 1 -23.39 2.11 10.18
CA MET A 1 -21.97 1.91 9.79
C MET A 1 -21.11 2.73 10.75
N ARG A 2 -20.14 2.12 11.42
CA ARG A 2 -19.22 2.90 12.26
C ARG A 2 -18.25 3.64 11.35
N GLU A 3 -18.25 4.94 11.43
CA GLU A 3 -17.38 5.79 10.64
C GLU A 3 -15.91 5.66 11.08
N PHE A 4 -15.00 5.76 10.13
CA PHE A 4 -13.56 5.90 10.35
C PHE A 4 -13.07 7.17 9.66
N THR A 5 -11.95 7.70 10.11
CA THR A 5 -11.31 8.88 9.52
C THR A 5 -10.05 8.49 8.79
N VAL A 6 -9.78 9.13 7.64
CA VAL A 6 -8.56 9.00 6.87
C VAL A 6 -7.79 10.31 6.96
N ARG A 7 -6.50 10.24 7.28
CA ARG A 7 -5.62 11.40 7.38
C ARG A 7 -4.17 11.03 7.09
N PRO A 8 -3.30 12.01 6.85
CA PRO A 8 -1.85 11.76 6.79
C PRO A 8 -1.35 11.09 8.08
N ALA A 9 -0.41 10.17 7.91
CA ALA A 9 0.27 9.53 9.04
C ALA A 9 1.17 10.52 9.76
N THR A 10 1.30 10.35 11.07
CA THR A 10 2.25 11.08 11.91
C THR A 10 3.16 10.10 12.64
N ALA A 11 4.27 10.57 13.21
CA ALA A 11 5.19 9.73 13.98
C ALA A 11 4.48 8.97 15.13
N ALA A 12 3.42 9.54 15.69
CA ALA A 12 2.61 8.89 16.72
C ALA A 12 1.89 7.62 16.22
N ASP A 13 1.71 7.45 14.92
CA ASP A 13 1.08 6.26 14.33
C ASP A 13 2.08 5.11 14.08
N ALA A 14 3.38 5.38 14.15
CA ALA A 14 4.43 4.45 13.72
C ALA A 14 4.37 3.09 14.42
N ARG A 15 4.06 3.06 15.71
CA ARG A 15 3.95 1.83 16.48
C ARG A 15 2.83 0.92 15.96
N ASP A 16 1.65 1.48 15.73
CA ASP A 16 0.52 0.74 15.20
C ASP A 16 0.72 0.35 13.74
N MET A 17 1.34 1.21 12.94
CA MET A 17 1.71 0.89 11.57
C MET A 17 2.69 -0.29 11.52
N ALA A 18 3.71 -0.32 12.37
CA ALA A 18 4.64 -1.44 12.47
C ALA A 18 3.91 -2.74 12.86
N ARG A 19 3.01 -2.66 13.83
CA ARG A 19 2.18 -3.80 14.25
C ARG A 19 1.39 -4.40 13.09
N ILE A 20 0.71 -3.56 12.31
CA ILE A 20 -0.10 -4.01 11.16
C ILE A 20 0.80 -4.52 10.01
N TYR A 21 1.92 -3.86 9.76
CA TYR A 21 2.91 -4.31 8.78
C TYR A 21 3.38 -5.73 9.12
N ASN A 22 3.72 -5.97 10.37
CA ASN A 22 4.23 -7.25 10.86
C ASN A 22 3.18 -8.36 10.84
N GLN A 23 1.89 -8.04 10.97
CA GLN A 23 0.83 -9.00 10.67
C GLN A 23 0.92 -9.50 9.22
N GLY A 24 1.10 -8.59 8.27
CA GLY A 24 1.24 -8.93 6.86
C GLY A 24 2.48 -9.78 6.57
N ILE A 25 3.60 -9.47 7.23
CA ILE A 25 4.81 -10.28 7.13
C ILE A 25 4.57 -11.71 7.68
N ALA A 26 3.95 -11.82 8.84
CA ALA A 26 3.71 -13.11 9.49
C ALA A 26 2.75 -14.01 8.68
N GLU A 27 1.81 -13.43 7.99
CA GLU A 27 0.81 -14.18 7.21
C GLU A 27 1.35 -14.82 5.92
N ARG A 28 2.51 -14.38 5.41
CA ARG A 28 3.18 -14.94 4.22
C ARG A 28 2.36 -14.91 2.92
N VAL A 29 1.40 -14.00 2.80
CA VAL A 29 0.50 -13.92 1.64
C VAL A 29 0.56 -12.63 0.84
N ALA A 30 1.30 -11.62 1.33
CA ALA A 30 1.27 -10.27 0.76
C ALA A 30 2.63 -9.65 0.46
N THR A 31 3.72 -10.11 1.07
CA THR A 31 5.04 -9.51 0.94
C THR A 31 6.15 -10.55 0.95
N PHE A 32 7.24 -10.28 0.25
CA PHE A 32 8.48 -11.07 0.34
C PHE A 32 9.27 -10.80 1.62
N GLU A 33 8.93 -9.76 2.36
CA GLU A 33 9.63 -9.41 3.57
C GLU A 33 9.42 -10.47 4.65
N THR A 34 10.50 -10.82 5.34
CA THR A 34 10.49 -11.84 6.41
C THR A 34 10.95 -11.28 7.75
N ARG A 35 11.64 -10.12 7.73
CA ARG A 35 12.06 -9.42 8.94
C ARG A 35 10.99 -8.41 9.37
N GLU A 36 10.64 -8.46 10.63
CA GLU A 36 9.70 -7.49 11.21
C GLU A 36 10.24 -6.06 11.13
N LYS A 37 9.33 -5.12 10.94
CA LYS A 37 9.59 -3.69 10.99
C LYS A 37 9.52 -3.17 12.41
N THR A 38 10.39 -2.22 12.73
CA THR A 38 10.34 -1.52 14.02
C THR A 38 9.51 -0.24 13.91
N PRO A 39 8.95 0.27 15.02
CA PRO A 39 8.31 1.58 15.03
C PRO A 39 9.22 2.71 14.53
N ASP A 40 10.52 2.67 14.84
CA ASP A 40 11.48 3.68 14.40
C ASP A 40 11.65 3.70 12.87
N GLU A 41 11.60 2.55 12.21
CA GLU A 41 11.62 2.46 10.75
C GLU A 41 10.41 3.16 10.12
N LEU A 42 9.22 2.96 10.71
CA LEU A 42 7.99 3.62 10.24
C LEU A 42 8.00 5.12 10.54
N ALA A 43 8.50 5.51 11.71
CA ALA A 43 8.66 6.92 12.06
C ALA A 43 9.62 7.62 11.07
N ALA A 44 10.76 7.02 10.77
CA ALA A 44 11.73 7.54 9.81
C ALA A 44 11.13 7.69 8.40
N LEU A 45 10.31 6.74 7.97
CA LEU A 45 9.58 6.81 6.70
C LEU A 45 8.66 8.04 6.66
N ILE A 46 7.90 8.27 7.72
CA ILE A 46 6.99 9.42 7.84
C ILE A 46 7.77 10.73 7.87
N GLU A 47 8.83 10.81 8.66
CA GLU A 47 9.70 11.99 8.81
C GLU A 47 10.45 12.32 7.52
N SER A 48 10.70 11.35 6.65
CA SER A 48 11.29 11.57 5.34
C SER A 48 10.38 12.32 4.37
N GLY A 49 9.11 12.55 4.73
CA GLY A 49 8.12 13.20 3.88
C GLY A 49 7.43 12.25 2.89
N ALA A 50 7.62 10.95 3.01
CA ALA A 50 6.92 9.97 2.20
C ALA A 50 5.40 10.12 2.35
N LEU A 51 4.67 9.90 1.25
CA LEU A 51 3.21 9.91 1.31
C LEU A 51 2.73 8.65 2.05
N ALA A 52 2.08 8.85 3.18
CA ALA A 52 1.45 7.79 3.95
C ALA A 52 0.15 8.30 4.58
N LEU A 53 -0.90 7.51 4.45
CA LEU A 53 -2.21 7.78 5.03
C LEU A 53 -2.60 6.67 5.99
N VAL A 54 -3.29 7.02 7.05
CA VAL A 54 -3.84 6.08 8.04
C VAL A 54 -5.35 6.21 8.11
N ALA A 55 -6.02 5.09 8.39
CA ALA A 55 -7.44 5.06 8.72
C ALA A 55 -7.61 4.67 10.19
N LYS A 56 -8.36 5.46 10.94
CA LYS A 56 -8.58 5.26 12.38
C LYS A 56 -10.07 5.29 12.72
N ARG A 57 -10.43 4.53 13.74
CA ARG A 57 -11.75 4.52 14.37
C ARG A 57 -11.57 4.49 15.89
N ASP A 58 -12.19 5.44 16.57
CA ASP A 58 -12.14 5.52 18.04
C ASP A 58 -10.70 5.48 18.60
N GLY A 59 -9.76 6.16 17.93
CA GLY A 59 -8.35 6.16 18.29
C GLY A 59 -7.53 4.94 17.85
N VAL A 60 -8.19 3.88 17.35
CA VAL A 60 -7.54 2.64 16.90
C VAL A 60 -7.18 2.73 15.43
N LEU A 61 -5.92 2.43 15.08
CA LEU A 61 -5.47 2.37 13.69
C LEU A 61 -5.93 1.06 13.05
N LEU A 62 -6.66 1.17 11.94
CA LEU A 62 -7.26 0.05 11.23
C LEU A 62 -6.46 -0.38 10.00
N ALA A 63 -5.81 0.56 9.34
CA ALA A 63 -5.09 0.34 8.10
C ALA A 63 -4.19 1.52 7.78
N PHE A 64 -3.20 1.30 6.93
CA PHE A 64 -2.42 2.38 6.34
C PHE A 64 -2.03 2.04 4.91
N VAL A 65 -1.77 3.07 4.12
CA VAL A 65 -1.22 2.98 2.78
C VAL A 65 -0.02 3.90 2.69
N LYS A 66 1.03 3.45 2.02
CA LYS A 66 2.22 4.27 1.74
C LYS A 66 2.53 4.25 0.26
N VAL A 67 3.13 5.33 -0.23
CA VAL A 67 3.62 5.46 -1.59
C VAL A 67 5.12 5.70 -1.51
N GLY A 68 5.88 4.78 -2.10
CA GLY A 68 7.30 4.90 -2.30
C GLY A 68 7.64 5.19 -3.76
N PRO A 69 8.91 5.44 -4.08
CA PRO A 69 9.34 5.58 -5.46
C PRO A 69 9.21 4.25 -6.21
N TYR A 70 8.80 4.34 -7.47
CA TYR A 70 8.75 3.17 -8.36
C TYR A 70 10.16 2.75 -8.79
N ASP A 71 11.00 3.74 -9.11
CA ASP A 71 12.38 3.54 -9.53
C ASP A 71 13.25 4.70 -9.02
N ASP A 72 14.13 4.42 -8.09
CA ASP A 72 15.05 5.41 -7.51
C ASP A 72 16.19 5.77 -8.45
N ALA A 73 16.52 4.91 -9.40
CA ALA A 73 17.67 5.07 -10.28
C ALA A 73 17.39 6.01 -11.47
N SER A 74 16.12 6.22 -11.81
CA SER A 74 15.74 6.98 -13.00
C SER A 74 14.74 8.09 -12.67
N HIS A 75 15.13 9.34 -12.93
CA HIS A 75 14.23 10.49 -12.78
C HIS A 75 13.09 10.51 -13.81
N TYR A 76 13.14 9.70 -14.87
CA TYR A 76 12.04 9.61 -15.84
C TYR A 76 10.73 9.16 -15.24
N TYR A 77 10.81 8.35 -14.17
CA TYR A 77 9.65 7.79 -13.50
C TYR A 77 9.34 8.47 -12.17
N SER A 78 9.83 9.68 -11.95
CA SER A 78 9.61 10.42 -10.69
C SER A 78 8.14 10.70 -10.39
N GLY A 79 7.28 10.71 -11.41
CA GLY A 79 5.83 10.83 -11.27
C GLY A 79 5.10 9.49 -11.14
N VAL A 80 5.81 8.37 -11.06
CA VAL A 80 5.26 7.03 -10.81
C VAL A 80 5.57 6.64 -9.37
N GLY A 81 4.54 6.34 -8.60
CA GLY A 81 4.68 5.86 -7.22
C GLY A 81 4.25 4.41 -7.07
N GLU A 82 4.88 3.69 -6.15
CA GLU A 82 4.47 2.35 -5.75
C GLU A 82 3.66 2.43 -4.47
N ALA A 83 2.38 2.05 -4.57
CA ALA A 83 1.46 2.06 -3.43
C ALA A 83 1.41 0.68 -2.76
N THR A 84 1.47 0.66 -1.43
CA THR A 84 1.37 -0.55 -0.63
C THR A 84 0.37 -0.31 0.50
N LEU A 85 -0.63 -1.17 0.59
CA LEU A 85 -1.70 -1.12 1.58
C LEU A 85 -1.57 -2.27 2.58
N TYR A 86 -1.70 -1.95 3.86
CA TYR A 86 -1.79 -2.93 4.95
C TYR A 86 -3.04 -2.67 5.79
N VAL A 87 -3.85 -3.70 5.98
CA VAL A 87 -5.10 -3.65 6.77
C VAL A 87 -4.98 -4.59 7.97
N ASP A 88 -5.28 -4.06 9.16
CA ASP A 88 -5.39 -4.88 10.35
C ASP A 88 -6.36 -6.03 10.10
N ARG A 89 -5.96 -7.25 10.49
CA ARG A 89 -6.79 -8.45 10.27
C ARG A 89 -8.19 -8.32 10.86
N ALA A 90 -8.34 -7.59 11.98
CA ALA A 90 -9.62 -7.34 12.61
C ALA A 90 -10.49 -6.31 11.86
N ALA A 91 -9.89 -5.53 10.95
CA ALA A 91 -10.58 -4.48 10.19
C ALA A 91 -10.86 -4.86 8.72
N ARG A 92 -10.51 -6.06 8.30
CA ARG A 92 -10.76 -6.51 6.93
C ARG A 92 -12.25 -6.57 6.62
N ARG A 93 -12.60 -6.37 5.33
CA ARG A 93 -13.97 -6.33 4.83
C ARG A 93 -14.85 -5.24 5.45
N SER A 94 -14.25 -4.20 6.01
CA SER A 94 -14.96 -3.05 6.59
C SER A 94 -15.06 -1.84 5.65
N GLY A 95 -14.51 -1.93 4.44
CA GLY A 95 -14.42 -0.82 3.48
C GLY A 95 -13.22 0.10 3.69
N VAL A 96 -12.43 -0.10 4.75
CA VAL A 96 -11.29 0.77 5.10
C VAL A 96 -10.21 0.74 4.03
N GLY A 97 -9.92 -0.42 3.45
CA GLY A 97 -8.92 -0.55 2.38
C GLY A 97 -9.32 0.24 1.14
N ARG A 98 -10.57 0.17 0.72
CA ARG A 98 -11.09 0.94 -0.41
C ARG A 98 -10.97 2.44 -0.17
N ALA A 99 -11.39 2.90 0.99
CA ALA A 99 -11.31 4.32 1.35
C ALA A 99 -9.86 4.84 1.31
N LEU A 100 -8.91 4.06 1.82
CA LEU A 100 -7.48 4.42 1.77
C LEU A 100 -6.95 4.44 0.33
N MET A 101 -7.31 3.46 -0.51
CA MET A 101 -6.86 3.42 -1.89
C MET A 101 -7.40 4.58 -2.71
N ASP A 102 -8.66 4.98 -2.49
CA ASP A 102 -9.23 6.16 -3.14
C ASP A 102 -8.58 7.46 -2.62
N SER A 103 -8.37 7.57 -1.33
CA SER A 103 -7.73 8.74 -0.71
C SER A 103 -6.26 8.89 -1.12
N VAL A 104 -5.51 7.80 -1.22
CA VAL A 104 -4.10 7.88 -1.62
C VAL A 104 -3.94 8.26 -3.09
N ALA A 105 -4.86 7.86 -3.95
CA ALA A 105 -4.86 8.28 -5.35
C ALA A 105 -4.98 9.80 -5.46
N LYS A 106 -5.92 10.39 -4.71
CA LYS A 106 -6.08 11.86 -4.67
C LYS A 106 -4.87 12.56 -4.07
N ALA A 107 -4.35 12.07 -2.95
CA ALA A 107 -3.19 12.65 -2.30
C ALA A 107 -1.92 12.54 -3.16
N ALA A 108 -1.76 11.46 -3.90
CA ALA A 108 -0.65 11.28 -4.84
C ALA A 108 -0.75 12.26 -6.02
N GLU A 109 -1.94 12.44 -6.58
CA GLU A 109 -2.19 13.43 -7.63
C GLU A 109 -1.82 14.84 -7.15
N ASP A 110 -2.22 15.22 -5.95
CA ASP A 110 -1.92 16.52 -5.35
C ASP A 110 -0.40 16.74 -5.14
N ARG A 111 0.37 15.67 -5.04
CA ARG A 111 1.85 15.69 -4.97
C ARG A 111 2.54 15.63 -6.34
N GLY A 112 1.79 15.57 -7.44
CA GLY A 112 2.34 15.56 -8.79
C GLY A 112 2.59 14.16 -9.36
N TYR A 113 2.16 13.09 -8.69
CA TYR A 113 2.17 11.75 -9.29
C TYR A 113 1.14 11.67 -10.41
N TYR A 114 1.52 11.04 -11.53
CA TYR A 114 0.60 10.78 -12.64
C TYR A 114 0.21 9.30 -12.75
N LYS A 115 0.85 8.43 -11.97
CA LYS A 115 0.55 7.00 -11.93
C LYS A 115 0.92 6.40 -10.58
N LEU A 116 0.07 5.49 -10.11
CA LEU A 116 0.43 4.55 -9.05
C LEU A 116 0.52 3.14 -9.61
N VAL A 117 1.52 2.39 -9.13
CA VAL A 117 1.75 0.98 -9.43
C VAL A 117 1.59 0.18 -8.15
N GLY A 118 1.04 -1.01 -8.24
CA GLY A 118 0.98 -1.97 -7.16
C GLY A 118 1.55 -3.31 -7.60
N LYS A 119 2.14 -4.03 -6.66
CA LYS A 119 2.64 -5.39 -6.84
C LYS A 119 1.93 -6.29 -5.84
N ILE A 120 1.27 -7.32 -6.34
CA ILE A 120 0.42 -8.20 -5.54
C ILE A 120 0.77 -9.64 -5.87
N PHE A 121 0.93 -10.49 -4.87
CA PHE A 121 1.05 -11.93 -5.16
C PHE A 121 -0.15 -12.39 -5.98
N ALA A 122 0.11 -13.10 -7.08
CA ALA A 122 -0.95 -13.55 -7.98
C ALA A 122 -1.99 -14.46 -7.29
N SER A 123 -1.60 -15.06 -6.17
CA SER A 123 -2.48 -15.88 -5.31
C SER A 123 -3.32 -15.07 -4.32
N ASN A 124 -3.06 -13.76 -4.18
CA ASN A 124 -3.76 -12.92 -3.20
C ASN A 124 -5.06 -12.35 -3.78
N ALA A 125 -6.06 -13.21 -3.92
CA ALA A 125 -7.34 -12.86 -4.53
C ALA A 125 -8.07 -11.69 -3.84
N PRO A 126 -8.10 -11.55 -2.51
CA PRO A 126 -8.75 -10.41 -1.87
C PRO A 126 -8.14 -9.06 -2.24
N SER A 127 -6.80 -8.96 -2.29
CA SER A 127 -6.10 -7.74 -2.70
C SER A 127 -6.34 -7.39 -4.16
N ILE A 128 -6.35 -8.40 -5.04
CA ILE A 128 -6.64 -8.21 -6.47
C ILE A 128 -8.06 -7.68 -6.67
N ALA A 129 -9.05 -8.26 -5.98
CA ALA A 129 -10.43 -7.82 -6.04
C ALA A 129 -10.57 -6.36 -5.55
N LEU A 130 -9.87 -6.00 -4.48
CA LEU A 130 -9.89 -4.65 -3.94
C LEU A 130 -9.39 -3.61 -4.95
N VAL A 131 -8.20 -3.80 -5.51
CA VAL A 131 -7.63 -2.83 -6.45
C VAL A 131 -8.46 -2.71 -7.72
N LYS A 132 -9.04 -3.80 -8.22
CA LYS A 132 -9.98 -3.76 -9.34
C LYS A 132 -11.22 -2.92 -9.01
N ALA A 133 -11.79 -3.08 -7.82
CA ALA A 133 -12.93 -2.28 -7.36
C ALA A 133 -12.58 -0.79 -7.21
N CYS A 134 -11.30 -0.45 -7.03
CA CYS A 134 -10.78 0.92 -6.97
C CYS A 134 -10.36 1.48 -8.35
N GLY A 135 -10.66 0.80 -9.44
CA GLY A 135 -10.37 1.27 -10.80
C GLY A 135 -8.93 1.04 -11.26
N TRP A 136 -8.21 0.14 -10.62
CA TRP A 136 -6.88 -0.26 -11.08
C TRP A 136 -6.96 -1.28 -12.21
N ARG A 137 -6.00 -1.21 -13.13
CA ARG A 137 -5.86 -2.09 -14.28
C ARG A 137 -4.79 -3.15 -14.02
N GLU A 138 -5.02 -4.37 -14.42
CA GLU A 138 -3.96 -5.39 -14.48
C GLU A 138 -3.02 -5.11 -15.65
N VAL A 139 -1.72 -5.04 -15.37
CA VAL A 139 -0.68 -4.88 -16.37
C VAL A 139 -0.23 -6.24 -16.89
N GLY A 140 0.07 -7.15 -15.98
CA GLY A 140 0.53 -8.50 -16.31
C GLY A 140 1.15 -9.20 -15.10
N VAL A 141 1.53 -10.46 -15.30
CA VAL A 141 2.09 -11.31 -14.24
C VAL A 141 3.56 -11.58 -14.53
N HIS A 142 4.42 -11.26 -13.57
CA HIS A 142 5.79 -11.75 -13.53
C HIS A 142 5.81 -13.14 -12.92
N ARG A 143 6.11 -14.16 -13.71
CA ARG A 143 6.18 -15.55 -13.23
C ARG A 143 7.48 -15.76 -12.46
N ARG A 144 7.38 -16.46 -11.32
CA ARG A 144 8.54 -16.82 -10.47
C ARG A 144 9.43 -15.62 -10.20
N HIS A 145 8.82 -14.54 -9.79
CA HIS A 145 9.47 -13.23 -9.67
C HIS A 145 10.32 -13.09 -8.40
N GLY A 146 10.01 -13.87 -7.38
CA GLY A 146 10.76 -13.94 -6.13
C GLY A 146 10.45 -15.21 -5.36
N ARG A 147 11.23 -15.47 -4.32
CA ARG A 147 11.02 -16.61 -3.42
C ARG A 147 10.62 -16.13 -2.04
N LEU A 148 9.68 -16.83 -1.45
CA LEU A 148 9.29 -16.67 -0.05
C LEU A 148 9.29 -18.06 0.59
N ASP A 149 10.07 -18.23 1.66
CA ASP A 149 10.23 -19.50 2.35
C ASP A 149 10.56 -20.68 1.38
N GLY A 150 11.41 -20.40 0.39
CA GLY A 150 11.84 -21.38 -0.62
C GLY A 150 10.88 -21.62 -1.78
N GLU A 151 9.67 -21.06 -1.74
CA GLU A 151 8.66 -21.20 -2.81
C GLU A 151 8.68 -20.01 -3.78
N TRP A 152 8.60 -20.29 -5.08
CA TRP A 152 8.43 -19.28 -6.10
C TRP A 152 7.06 -18.61 -5.99
N LYS A 153 7.05 -17.30 -6.11
CA LYS A 153 5.81 -16.48 -6.16
C LYS A 153 5.72 -15.74 -7.48
N ASP A 154 4.54 -15.84 -8.09
CA ASP A 154 4.16 -14.99 -9.21
C ASP A 154 3.63 -13.66 -8.68
N VAL A 155 3.97 -12.55 -9.35
CA VAL A 155 3.58 -11.20 -8.94
C VAL A 155 2.76 -10.56 -10.04
N LEU A 156 1.52 -10.20 -9.70
CA LEU A 156 0.66 -9.38 -10.55
C LEU A 156 1.05 -7.91 -10.37
N VAL A 157 1.29 -7.23 -11.48
CA VAL A 157 1.47 -5.78 -11.51
C VAL A 157 0.15 -5.14 -11.89
N VAL A 158 -0.27 -4.17 -11.10
CA VAL A 158 -1.48 -3.35 -11.33
C VAL A 158 -1.09 -1.88 -11.38
N GLU A 159 -1.90 -1.06 -12.05
CA GLU A 159 -1.64 0.38 -12.14
C GLU A 159 -2.93 1.19 -12.15
N ARG A 160 -2.84 2.43 -11.70
CA ARG A 160 -3.88 3.44 -11.80
C ARG A 160 -3.29 4.74 -12.32
N LEU A 161 -3.84 5.26 -13.42
CA LEU A 161 -3.48 6.57 -13.96
C LEU A 161 -4.15 7.67 -13.11
N LEU A 162 -3.46 8.80 -12.98
CA LEU A 162 -3.90 9.96 -12.19
C LEU A 162 -3.83 11.24 -13.03
N GLY A 163 -4.68 12.21 -12.71
CA GLY A 163 -4.63 13.54 -13.27
C GLY A 163 -4.59 13.58 -14.79
N ASP A 164 -3.63 14.26 -15.34
CA ASP A 164 -3.50 14.45 -16.79
C ASP A 164 -3.25 13.15 -17.57
N ALA A 165 -2.72 12.13 -16.93
CA ALA A 165 -2.52 10.83 -17.56
C ALA A 165 -3.84 10.08 -17.84
N THR A 166 -4.98 10.57 -17.31
CA THR A 166 -6.31 10.00 -17.55
C THR A 166 -7.02 10.59 -18.78
N ARG A 167 -6.45 11.60 -19.45
CA ARG A 167 -7.04 12.33 -20.58
C ARG A 167 -6.55 11.85 -21.91
#